data_5d410ff09c72aca2269c531a504411b1
#
_entry.id   5d410ff09c72aca2269c531a504411b1
#
_cell.length_a   1.000
_cell.length_b   1.000
_cell.length_c   1.000
_cell.angle_alpha   90.00
_cell.angle_beta   90.00
_cell.angle_gamma   90.00
#
_symmetry.space_group_name_H-M   'P 1'
#
loop_
_entity.id
_entity.type
_entity.pdbx_description
1 polymer ?
#
loop_
_entity_poly.entity_id
_entity_poly.type
_entity_poly.pdbx_seq_one_letter_code
_entity_poly.pdbx_strand_id
1 'polypeptide(L)'
;MLKAVHSKVFSFDVEWTPDPMAAKILTGVEHDAPNSLPAAFRSLWDYGGADEQIPQPYLKTILCRVVSIAGILREKSTSGIELKLISLPSDPADPEKAQERRILQAFFKAVGRSKPQIVGYNSGNA
;
A
#
# COMPACT_ATOMS: atom_id res chain seq x y z
N MET A 1 5.73 10.80 -30.69
CA MET A 1 6.13 9.39 -30.88
C MET A 1 5.45 8.52 -29.85
N LEU A 2 4.70 7.54 -30.29
CA LEU A 2 4.11 6.55 -29.40
C LEU A 2 5.19 5.55 -28.98
N LYS A 3 5.38 5.40 -27.68
CA LYS A 3 6.25 4.35 -27.15
C LYS A 3 5.58 2.98 -27.31
N ALA A 4 6.35 1.97 -27.70
CA ALA A 4 5.85 0.60 -27.72
C ALA A 4 5.43 0.19 -26.31
N VAL A 5 4.31 -0.52 -26.20
CA VAL A 5 3.88 -1.10 -24.92
C VAL A 5 4.85 -2.20 -24.54
N HIS A 6 5.33 -2.16 -23.31
CA HIS A 6 6.23 -3.19 -22.78
C HIS A 6 5.53 -4.56 -22.77
N SER A 7 6.26 -5.64 -23.06
CA SER A 7 5.70 -7.01 -23.06
C SER A 7 5.14 -7.43 -21.71
N LYS A 8 5.69 -6.88 -20.64
CA LYS A 8 5.22 -7.09 -19.25
C LYS A 8 4.78 -5.76 -18.67
N VAL A 9 3.53 -5.69 -18.24
CA VAL A 9 2.94 -4.51 -17.58
C VAL A 9 2.31 -4.95 -16.28
N PHE A 10 2.68 -4.29 -15.19
CA PHE A 10 2.07 -4.51 -13.89
C PHE A 10 1.28 -3.26 -13.48
N SER A 11 -0.05 -3.38 -13.53
CA SER A 11 -0.98 -2.35 -13.06
C SER A 11 -1.37 -2.67 -11.63
N PHE A 12 -1.13 -1.77 -10.69
CA PHE A 12 -1.30 -2.04 -9.28
C PHE A 12 -1.94 -0.86 -8.54
N ASP A 13 -2.51 -1.17 -7.40
CA ASP A 13 -3.04 -0.22 -6.43
C ASP A 13 -2.51 -0.57 -5.04
N VAL A 14 -2.38 0.44 -4.20
CA VAL A 14 -1.84 0.32 -2.84
C VAL A 14 -2.87 0.84 -1.86
N GLU A 15 -3.18 0.03 -0.84
CA GLU A 15 -3.99 0.46 0.28
C GLU A 15 -3.10 0.72 1.49
N TRP A 16 -3.37 1.81 2.19
CA TRP A 16 -2.66 2.17 3.40
C TRP A 16 -3.60 2.67 4.48
N THR A 17 -3.12 2.61 5.71
CA THR A 17 -3.84 3.11 6.90
C THR A 17 -2.93 4.01 7.70
N PRO A 18 -3.47 4.84 8.62
CA PRO A 18 -2.63 5.53 9.59
C PRO A 18 -1.70 4.56 10.30
N ASP A 19 -0.47 4.98 10.54
CA ASP A 19 0.54 4.15 11.20
C ASP A 19 0.48 4.32 12.73
N PRO A 20 0.14 3.28 13.51
CA PRO A 20 0.14 3.38 14.97
C PRO A 20 1.49 3.77 15.57
N MET A 21 2.59 3.38 14.92
CA MET A 21 3.92 3.78 15.37
C MET A 21 4.14 5.29 15.20
N ALA A 22 3.68 5.87 14.09
CA ALA A 22 3.71 7.31 13.88
C ALA A 22 2.86 8.03 14.94
N ALA A 23 1.70 7.49 15.28
CA ALA A 23 0.85 8.04 16.34
C ALA A 23 1.59 8.06 17.69
N LYS A 24 2.24 6.97 18.04
CA LYS A 24 3.02 6.88 19.29
C LYS A 24 4.15 7.92 19.33
N ILE A 25 4.89 8.06 18.24
CA ILE A 25 6.03 9.00 18.17
C ILE A 25 5.55 10.46 18.23
N LEU A 26 4.49 10.80 17.51
CA LEU A 26 4.04 12.20 17.37
C LEU A 26 3.12 12.65 18.48
N THR A 27 2.26 11.77 18.98
CA THR A 27 1.18 12.14 19.92
C THR A 27 1.30 11.45 21.27
N GLY A 28 2.21 10.50 21.43
CA GLY A 28 2.37 9.72 22.66
C GLY A 28 1.28 8.69 22.94
N VAL A 29 0.34 8.48 22.01
CA VAL A 29 -0.75 7.52 22.18
C VAL A 29 -0.21 6.10 22.05
N GLU A 30 -0.34 5.31 23.12
CA GLU A 30 0.06 3.88 23.11
C GLU A 30 -0.92 3.06 22.27
N HIS A 31 -0.39 2.09 21.52
CA HIS A 31 -1.16 1.27 20.59
C HIS A 31 -0.94 -0.24 20.80
N ASP A 32 -0.28 -0.61 21.88
CA ASP A 32 0.11 -2.01 22.14
C ASP A 32 -1.07 -2.87 22.62
N ALA A 33 -2.15 -2.24 23.07
CA ALA A 33 -3.38 -2.94 23.45
C ALA A 33 -4.30 -3.12 22.23
N PRO A 34 -5.04 -4.25 22.16
CA PRO A 34 -5.93 -4.51 21.02
C PRO A 34 -6.96 -3.41 20.73
N ASN A 35 -7.39 -2.69 21.78
CA ASN A 35 -8.40 -1.64 21.67
C ASN A 35 -7.81 -0.23 21.45
N SER A 36 -6.50 -0.11 21.32
CA SER A 36 -5.82 1.19 21.20
C SER A 36 -5.70 1.71 19.75
N LEU A 37 -5.91 0.86 18.74
CA LEU A 37 -5.80 1.27 17.34
C LEU A 37 -6.74 2.41 16.96
N PRO A 38 -8.05 2.39 17.34
CA PRO A 38 -8.93 3.50 17.02
C PRO A 38 -8.47 4.83 17.63
N ALA A 39 -7.94 4.81 18.85
CA ALA A 39 -7.39 6.00 19.49
C ALA A 39 -6.13 6.49 18.80
N ALA A 40 -5.25 5.59 18.38
CA ALA A 40 -4.05 5.93 17.64
C ALA A 40 -4.39 6.57 16.28
N PHE A 41 -5.34 6.01 15.54
CA PHE A 41 -5.78 6.57 14.27
C PHE A 41 -6.41 7.95 14.44
N ARG A 42 -7.27 8.10 15.46
CA ARG A 42 -7.90 9.38 15.77
C ARG A 42 -6.87 10.45 16.11
N SER A 43 -5.84 10.10 16.87
CA SER A 43 -4.78 11.04 17.23
C SER A 43 -4.02 11.57 16.00
N LEU A 44 -3.80 10.72 14.99
CA LEU A 44 -3.18 11.15 13.72
C LEU A 44 -4.10 12.01 12.88
N TRP A 45 -5.39 11.70 12.82
CA TRP A 45 -6.36 12.56 12.12
C TRP A 45 -6.47 13.92 12.78
N ASP A 46 -6.50 13.98 14.11
CA ASP A 46 -6.49 15.24 14.85
C ASP A 46 -5.19 16.03 14.58
N TYR A 47 -4.05 15.34 14.56
CA TYR A 47 -2.78 15.94 14.18
C TYR A 47 -2.82 16.50 12.75
N GLY A 48 -3.51 15.83 11.83
CA GLY A 48 -3.71 16.25 10.44
C GLY A 48 -4.78 17.32 10.24
N GLY A 49 -5.37 17.85 11.31
CA GLY A 49 -6.37 18.92 11.22
C GLY A 49 -7.81 18.44 11.08
N ALA A 50 -8.14 17.27 11.64
CA ALA A 50 -9.52 16.78 11.63
C ALA A 50 -10.50 17.77 12.28
N ASP A 51 -11.68 17.92 11.70
CA ASP A 51 -12.78 18.72 12.21
C ASP A 51 -14.12 18.02 11.96
N GLU A 52 -15.24 18.69 12.30
CA GLU A 52 -16.57 18.12 12.13
C GLU A 52 -16.92 17.85 10.65
N GLN A 53 -16.39 18.65 9.73
CA GLN A 53 -16.66 18.52 8.31
C GLN A 53 -15.75 17.48 7.65
N ILE A 54 -14.50 17.39 8.11
CA ILE A 54 -13.50 16.44 7.61
C ILE A 54 -12.91 15.67 8.80
N PRO A 55 -13.62 14.66 9.31
CA PRO A 55 -13.17 13.92 10.50
C PRO A 55 -11.96 13.02 10.24
N GLN A 56 -11.74 12.65 8.98
CA GLN A 56 -10.62 11.80 8.58
C GLN A 56 -9.88 12.47 7.42
N PRO A 57 -9.08 13.53 7.70
CA PRO A 57 -8.35 14.23 6.66
C PRO A 57 -7.28 13.32 6.03
N TYR A 58 -6.90 13.65 4.80
CA TYR A 58 -5.82 12.95 4.12
C TYR A 58 -4.51 13.16 4.88
N LEU A 59 -3.87 12.07 5.27
CA LEU A 59 -2.59 12.10 5.97
C LEU A 59 -1.43 12.03 4.97
N LYS A 60 -0.31 12.66 5.32
CA LYS A 60 0.94 12.50 4.56
C LYS A 60 1.36 11.03 4.59
N THR A 61 1.91 10.56 3.49
CA THR A 61 2.31 9.16 3.30
C THR A 61 3.23 8.65 4.42
N ILE A 62 4.11 9.51 4.93
CA ILE A 62 5.03 9.15 6.03
C ILE A 62 4.30 8.78 7.34
N LEU A 63 3.06 9.22 7.51
CA LEU A 63 2.22 8.91 8.66
C LEU A 63 1.35 7.67 8.46
N CYS A 64 1.49 7.02 7.33
CA CYS A 64 0.71 5.86 6.94
C CYS A 64 1.59 4.63 6.77
N ARG A 65 0.96 3.47 6.85
CA ARG A 65 1.61 2.21 6.52
C ARG A 65 0.83 1.49 5.43
N VAL A 66 1.55 0.76 4.59
CA VAL A 66 0.95 -0.07 3.55
C VAL A 66 0.36 -1.33 4.18
N VAL A 67 -0.88 -1.63 3.85
CA VAL A 67 -1.57 -2.83 4.33
C VAL A 67 -1.88 -3.81 3.21
N SER A 68 -1.91 -3.36 1.95
CA SER A 68 -2.18 -4.22 0.81
C SER A 68 -1.61 -3.61 -0.47
N ILE A 69 -1.11 -4.47 -1.34
CA ILE A 69 -0.80 -4.13 -2.73
C ILE A 69 -1.45 -5.20 -3.59
N ALA A 70 -2.29 -4.80 -4.53
CA ALA A 70 -2.93 -5.70 -5.46
C ALA A 70 -2.80 -5.17 -6.88
N GLY A 71 -2.74 -6.09 -7.84
CA GLY A 71 -2.60 -5.68 -9.22
C GLY A 71 -2.72 -6.84 -10.21
N ILE A 72 -2.59 -6.49 -11.47
CA ILE A 72 -2.63 -7.42 -12.58
C ILE A 72 -1.33 -7.32 -13.35
N LEU A 73 -0.63 -8.45 -13.44
CA LEU A 73 0.53 -8.60 -14.33
C LEU A 73 0.03 -9.10 -15.68
N ARG A 74 0.27 -8.31 -16.72
CA ARG A 74 -0.02 -8.67 -18.11
C ARG A 74 1.29 -9.02 -18.79
N GLU A 75 1.35 -10.21 -19.37
CA GLU A 75 2.47 -10.66 -20.18
C GLU A 75 2.00 -10.97 -21.60
N LYS A 76 2.65 -10.36 -22.58
CA LYS A 76 2.42 -10.65 -24.00
C LYS A 76 3.56 -11.52 -24.53
N SER A 77 3.22 -12.65 -25.12
CA SER A 77 4.15 -13.55 -25.77
C SER A 77 3.65 -13.94 -27.17
N THR A 78 4.41 -14.75 -27.88
CA THR A 78 3.99 -15.27 -29.20
C THR A 78 2.76 -16.16 -29.10
N SER A 79 2.48 -16.76 -27.93
CA SER A 79 1.31 -17.62 -27.71
C SER A 79 0.07 -16.83 -27.27
N GLY A 80 0.18 -15.54 -27.02
CA GLY A 80 -0.95 -14.68 -26.64
C GLY A 80 -0.66 -13.80 -25.45
N ILE A 81 -1.73 -13.38 -24.77
CA ILE A 81 -1.69 -12.51 -23.59
C ILE A 81 -2.10 -13.33 -22.36
N GLU A 82 -1.26 -13.32 -21.34
CA GLU A 82 -1.53 -13.89 -20.03
C GLU A 82 -1.77 -12.78 -19.00
N LEU A 83 -2.82 -12.92 -18.19
CA LEU A 83 -3.13 -12.04 -17.07
C LEU A 83 -3.00 -12.81 -15.77
N LYS A 84 -2.23 -12.25 -14.82
CA LYS A 84 -2.03 -12.84 -13.52
C LYS A 84 -2.43 -11.84 -12.44
N LEU A 85 -3.39 -12.23 -11.60
CA LEU A 85 -3.77 -11.44 -10.43
C LEU A 85 -2.75 -11.67 -9.31
N ILE A 86 -2.24 -10.57 -8.76
CA ILE A 86 -1.29 -10.58 -7.65
C ILE A 86 -1.90 -9.80 -6.49
N SER A 87 -1.85 -10.39 -5.31
CA SER A 87 -2.33 -9.75 -4.08
C SER A 87 -1.31 -9.97 -2.96
N LEU A 88 -0.96 -8.88 -2.29
CA LEU A 88 -0.07 -8.88 -1.13
C LEU A 88 -0.76 -8.22 0.05
N PRO A 89 -0.75 -8.80 1.26
CA PRO A 89 -0.12 -10.08 1.58
C PRO A 89 -0.80 -11.26 0.88
N SER A 90 -0.05 -12.30 0.57
CA SER A 90 -0.60 -13.51 -0.08
C SER A 90 -1.55 -14.28 0.84
N ASP A 91 -1.38 -14.13 2.15
CA ASP A 91 -2.26 -14.66 3.18
C ASP A 91 -2.51 -13.57 4.23
N PRO A 92 -3.64 -12.84 4.15
CA PRO A 92 -3.95 -11.77 5.11
C PRO A 92 -4.18 -12.28 6.54
N ALA A 93 -4.48 -13.55 6.72
CA ALA A 93 -4.67 -14.16 8.04
C ALA A 93 -3.36 -14.48 8.76
N ASP A 94 -2.23 -14.49 8.03
CA ASP A 94 -0.90 -14.68 8.61
C ASP A 94 -0.33 -13.32 9.05
N PRO A 95 -0.20 -13.07 10.38
CA PRO A 95 0.30 -11.78 10.87
C PRO A 95 1.71 -11.44 10.40
N GLU A 96 2.55 -12.43 10.17
CA GLU A 96 3.91 -12.20 9.69
C GLU A 96 3.92 -11.70 8.25
N LYS A 97 3.15 -12.34 7.37
CA LYS A 97 3.02 -11.91 5.96
C LYS A 97 2.33 -10.57 5.82
N ALA A 98 1.44 -10.22 6.75
CA ALA A 98 0.70 -8.97 6.76
C ALA A 98 1.54 -7.76 7.23
N GLN A 99 2.76 -7.95 7.70
CA GLN A 99 3.64 -6.84 8.07
C GLN A 99 4.02 -6.01 6.83
N GLU A 100 4.00 -4.69 6.97
CA GLU A 100 4.37 -3.77 5.88
C GLU A 100 5.71 -4.14 5.26
N ARG A 101 6.72 -4.41 6.08
CA ARG A 101 8.04 -4.79 5.60
C ARG A 101 8.00 -6.00 4.66
N ARG A 102 7.20 -7.01 5.00
CA ARG A 102 7.06 -8.22 4.20
C ARG A 102 6.32 -7.96 2.89
N ILE A 103 5.28 -7.15 2.93
CA ILE A 103 4.53 -6.73 1.73
C ILE A 103 5.45 -6.00 0.77
N LEU A 104 6.20 -5.01 1.25
CA LEU A 104 7.10 -4.22 0.43
C LEU A 104 8.26 -5.07 -0.11
N GLN A 105 8.85 -5.95 0.70
CA GLN A 105 9.90 -6.86 0.24
C GLN A 105 9.41 -7.78 -0.88
N ALA A 106 8.22 -8.36 -0.73
CA ALA A 106 7.63 -9.22 -1.74
C ALA A 106 7.35 -8.46 -3.05
N PHE A 107 6.82 -7.24 -2.94
CA PHE A 107 6.56 -6.38 -4.09
C PHE A 107 7.85 -6.04 -4.84
N PHE A 108 8.85 -5.51 -4.16
CA PHE A 108 10.11 -5.13 -4.80
C PHE A 108 10.88 -6.32 -5.38
N LYS A 109 10.80 -7.47 -4.72
CA LYS A 109 11.39 -8.70 -5.24
C LYS A 109 10.73 -9.14 -6.55
N ALA A 110 9.41 -9.11 -6.60
CA ALA A 110 8.67 -9.47 -7.81
C ALA A 110 8.95 -8.50 -8.97
N VAL A 111 8.95 -7.19 -8.70
CA VAL A 111 9.29 -6.16 -9.69
C VAL A 111 10.74 -6.31 -10.17
N GLY A 112 11.67 -6.57 -9.26
CA GLY A 112 13.09 -6.77 -9.60
C GLY A 112 13.35 -7.98 -10.48
N ARG A 113 12.55 -9.05 -10.31
CA ARG A 113 12.68 -10.28 -11.13
C ARG A 113 12.12 -10.12 -12.53
N SER A 114 10.90 -9.63 -12.64
CA SER A 114 10.17 -9.57 -13.91
C SER A 114 10.42 -8.29 -14.69
N LYS A 115 10.87 -7.23 -14.02
CA LYS A 115 11.15 -5.91 -14.60
C LYS A 115 10.02 -5.42 -15.52
N PRO A 116 8.76 -5.44 -15.07
CA PRO A 116 7.64 -4.98 -15.88
C PRO A 116 7.63 -3.45 -15.98
N GLN A 117 6.91 -2.94 -16.96
CA GLN A 117 6.45 -1.55 -16.92
C GLN A 117 5.43 -1.42 -15.77
N ILE A 118 5.62 -0.46 -14.89
CA ILE A 118 4.75 -0.26 -13.72
C ILE A 118 3.74 0.83 -14.03
N VAL A 119 2.47 0.55 -13.74
CA VAL A 119 1.37 1.51 -13.85
C VAL A 119 0.63 1.56 -12.50
N GLY A 120 0.71 2.69 -11.83
CA GLY A 120 0.03 2.90 -10.54
C GLY A 120 -1.24 3.72 -10.69
N TYR A 121 -2.28 3.35 -9.96
CA TYR A 121 -3.51 4.14 -9.87
C TYR A 121 -3.34 5.24 -8.82
N ASN A 122 -3.61 6.50 -9.18
CA ASN A 122 -3.44 7.69 -8.31
C ASN A 122 -2.05 7.82 -7.68
N SER A 123 -1.03 7.18 -8.25
CA SER A 123 0.32 7.16 -7.66
C SER A 123 1.01 8.53 -7.67
N GLY A 124 0.59 9.44 -8.53
CA GLY A 124 1.13 10.79 -8.61
C GLY A 124 0.67 11.72 -7.48
N ASN A 125 -0.35 11.33 -6.72
CA ASN A 125 -0.92 12.11 -5.61
C ASN A 125 -0.53 11.57 -4.23
N ALA A 126 0.29 10.56 -4.21
CA ALA A 126 0.74 9.94 -2.96
C ALA A 126 1.79 10.77 -2.22
#